data_3490b2cf00573147e2ee848843949f96
#
_entry.id   3490b2cf00573147e2ee848843949f96
#
_cell.length_a   1.000
_cell.length_b   1.000
_cell.length_c   1.000
_cell.angle_alpha   90.00
_cell.angle_beta   90.00
_cell.angle_gamma   90.00
#
_symmetry.space_group_name_H-M   'P 1'
#
loop_
_entity.id
_entity.type
_entity.pdbx_description
1 polymer ?
#
loop_
_entity_poly.entity_id
_entity_poly.type
_entity_poly.pdbx_seq_one_letter_code
_entity_poly.pdbx_strand_id
1 'polypeptide(L)'
;MTTDPTKLGALADGKSAYERWAEEQGVPIHKAFFIPDLREVTLGEWKRKGGKGAIINLEGTGDTDDAYLCEIAPGGKLHAERHVYEELVCVLEGRGATAVWQEGGAKQTFEWQAGSLFAIPMNAWFQHFNGSGGQAARYIAFTSAPLMMNLLNDQEFVFSCPHVFRNRFDGEADYFKGEGKIYRDRVWDVNFVANIHDLNLISSEGRGRGNRTTVIEVGCSALIAHISQFSVGRYKKAHRHSAGAQIIILEGEGYTLLWPEGSKPVRYDWKPNSMISPPDQWFHQHFNLSNTQTRYLAIRWNSKKYKVFKDITDRSVKEGGTQIEYEDEDPEVRRLFERELVARGIRSQM
;
A
#
# COMPACT_ATOMS: atom_id res chain seq x y z
N MET A 1 -31.84 28.35 0.22
CA MET A 1 -30.82 27.36 0.67
C MET A 1 -31.47 25.98 0.60
N THR A 2 -30.77 24.97 0.10
CA THR A 2 -31.31 23.60 0.06
C THR A 2 -31.35 23.00 1.45
N THR A 3 -32.45 22.29 1.77
CA THR A 3 -32.59 21.47 2.98
C THR A 3 -32.47 19.98 2.63
N ASP A 4 -32.20 19.65 1.38
CA ASP A 4 -32.01 18.28 0.92
C ASP A 4 -30.71 17.71 1.51
N PRO A 5 -30.76 16.69 2.40
CA PRO A 5 -29.57 16.12 3.05
C PRO A 5 -28.52 15.61 2.04
N THR A 6 -28.95 15.12 0.87
CA THR A 6 -28.04 14.61 -0.16
C THR A 6 -27.18 15.70 -0.78
N LYS A 7 -27.65 16.96 -0.74
CA LYS A 7 -26.94 18.13 -1.25
C LYS A 7 -26.16 18.90 -0.19
N LEU A 8 -26.33 18.56 1.07
CA LEU A 8 -25.60 19.18 2.19
C LEU A 8 -24.22 18.56 2.39
N GLY A 9 -24.00 17.32 1.94
CA GLY A 9 -22.73 16.64 2.10
C GLY A 9 -22.26 16.61 3.57
N ALA A 10 -21.00 16.91 3.81
CA ALA A 10 -20.42 16.94 5.16
C ALA A 10 -21.07 17.95 6.12
N LEU A 11 -21.82 18.94 5.63
CA LEU A 11 -22.58 19.87 6.49
C LEU A 11 -23.73 19.18 7.23
N ALA A 12 -24.21 18.03 6.74
CA ALA A 12 -25.31 17.30 7.38
C ALA A 12 -24.86 16.47 8.60
N ASP A 13 -23.71 15.80 8.51
CA ASP A 13 -23.26 14.80 9.47
C ASP A 13 -21.77 14.85 9.83
N GLY A 14 -21.03 15.79 9.24
CA GLY A 14 -19.57 15.93 9.42
C GLY A 14 -18.72 14.88 8.71
N LYS A 15 -19.34 13.96 7.94
CA LYS A 15 -18.65 12.88 7.25
C LYS A 15 -18.32 13.23 5.80
N SER A 16 -17.20 12.72 5.32
CA SER A 16 -16.84 12.77 3.91
C SER A 16 -17.70 11.81 3.07
N ALA A 17 -17.68 11.97 1.75
CA ALA A 17 -18.38 11.04 0.85
C ALA A 17 -17.84 9.61 0.97
N TYR A 18 -16.50 9.48 1.13
CA TYR A 18 -15.86 8.18 1.34
C TYR A 18 -16.29 7.53 2.67
N GLU A 19 -16.33 8.28 3.78
CA GLU A 19 -16.73 7.73 5.08
C GLU A 19 -18.15 7.19 5.06
N ARG A 20 -19.09 7.92 4.44
CA ARG A 20 -20.47 7.43 4.25
C ARG A 20 -20.51 6.15 3.44
N TRP A 21 -19.82 6.13 2.31
CA TRP A 21 -19.72 4.94 1.46
C TRP A 21 -19.11 3.76 2.22
N ALA A 22 -18.05 3.97 2.97
CA ALA A 22 -17.37 2.92 3.73
C ALA A 22 -18.29 2.29 4.80
N GLU A 23 -19.07 3.11 5.51
CA GLU A 23 -20.07 2.65 6.48
C GLU A 23 -21.22 1.86 5.81
N GLU A 24 -21.67 2.29 4.64
CA GLU A 24 -22.69 1.60 3.84
C GLU A 24 -22.27 0.18 3.43
N GLN A 25 -20.95 -0.10 3.36
CA GLN A 25 -20.47 -1.43 3.01
C GLN A 25 -20.79 -2.49 4.09
N GLY A 26 -21.01 -2.08 5.34
CA GLY A 26 -21.40 -2.97 6.42
C GLY A 26 -20.33 -3.98 6.85
N VAL A 27 -19.07 -3.73 6.53
CA VAL A 27 -17.90 -4.51 6.94
C VAL A 27 -17.10 -3.79 8.03
N PRO A 28 -16.24 -4.48 8.79
CA PRO A 28 -15.35 -3.83 9.75
C PRO A 28 -14.50 -2.74 9.09
N ILE A 29 -14.32 -1.60 9.77
CA ILE A 29 -13.46 -0.51 9.36
C ILE A 29 -12.37 -0.33 10.41
N HIS A 30 -11.12 -0.47 10.03
CA HIS A 30 -9.96 -0.29 10.89
C HIS A 30 -9.34 1.09 10.64
N LYS A 31 -9.38 1.95 11.68
CA LYS A 31 -8.74 3.27 11.71
C LYS A 31 -7.67 3.23 12.80
N ALA A 32 -6.40 3.24 12.40
CA ALA A 32 -5.25 3.26 13.31
C ALA A 32 -4.00 3.64 12.52
N PHE A 33 -2.87 3.85 13.19
CA PHE A 33 -1.57 3.99 12.51
C PHE A 33 -0.92 2.63 12.21
N PHE A 34 -1.38 1.58 12.89
CA PHE A 34 -0.70 0.30 12.90
C PHE A 34 -1.67 -0.88 13.07
N ILE A 35 -1.45 -1.95 12.32
CA ILE A 35 -2.11 -3.25 12.46
C ILE A 35 -1.02 -4.29 12.76
N PRO A 36 -1.11 -5.02 13.89
CA PRO A 36 -0.08 -5.99 14.29
C PRO A 36 0.08 -7.18 13.34
N ASP A 37 -1.01 -7.68 12.78
CA ASP A 37 -1.00 -8.79 11.80
C ASP A 37 -2.25 -8.72 10.91
N LEU A 38 -2.05 -8.54 9.61
CA LEU A 38 -3.14 -8.48 8.62
C LEU A 38 -3.93 -9.80 8.51
N ARG A 39 -3.35 -10.93 8.90
CA ARG A 39 -4.02 -12.23 8.87
C ARG A 39 -5.04 -12.39 10.01
N GLU A 40 -4.84 -11.66 11.12
CA GLU A 40 -5.69 -11.68 12.30
C GLU A 40 -6.82 -10.65 12.25
N VAL A 41 -6.88 -9.83 11.21
CA VAL A 41 -7.93 -8.83 11.01
C VAL A 41 -9.28 -9.54 10.84
N THR A 42 -10.26 -9.14 11.65
CA THR A 42 -11.64 -9.64 11.55
C THR A 42 -12.28 -9.17 10.25
N LEU A 43 -12.85 -10.11 9.50
CA LEU A 43 -13.55 -9.85 8.25
C LEU A 43 -15.07 -10.02 8.44
N GLY A 44 -15.84 -9.16 7.77
CA GLY A 44 -17.32 -9.27 7.68
C GLY A 44 -17.76 -9.71 6.29
N GLU A 45 -19.00 -10.17 6.16
CA GLU A 45 -19.60 -10.48 4.86
C GLU A 45 -19.75 -9.20 4.02
N TRP A 46 -19.08 -9.16 2.88
CA TRP A 46 -19.10 -7.99 1.99
C TRP A 46 -20.03 -8.24 0.80
N LYS A 47 -21.28 -7.86 0.97
CA LYS A 47 -22.35 -8.12 -0.02
C LYS A 47 -22.00 -7.56 -1.42
N ARG A 48 -21.41 -6.35 -1.48
CA ARG A 48 -20.99 -5.74 -2.74
C ARG A 48 -19.97 -6.62 -3.50
N LYS A 49 -18.98 -7.16 -2.79
CA LYS A 49 -17.92 -7.98 -3.41
C LYS A 49 -18.29 -9.46 -3.56
N GLY A 50 -19.23 -9.97 -2.78
CA GLY A 50 -19.60 -11.40 -2.79
C GLY A 50 -18.58 -12.29 -2.09
N GLY A 51 -17.85 -11.75 -1.11
CA GLY A 51 -16.86 -12.44 -0.28
C GLY A 51 -16.84 -11.85 1.11
N LYS A 52 -15.77 -12.10 1.87
CA LYS A 52 -15.55 -11.45 3.17
C LYS A 52 -14.50 -10.36 3.05
N GLY A 53 -14.60 -9.31 3.86
CA GLY A 53 -13.59 -8.26 3.85
C GLY A 53 -13.65 -7.32 5.03
N ALA A 54 -12.69 -6.40 5.06
CA ALA A 54 -12.60 -5.29 5.99
C ALA A 54 -11.94 -4.10 5.30
N ILE A 55 -12.39 -2.89 5.59
CA ILE A 55 -11.77 -1.66 5.12
C ILE A 55 -10.65 -1.28 6.09
N ILE A 56 -9.49 -0.95 5.55
CA ILE A 56 -8.28 -0.53 6.26
C ILE A 56 -8.03 0.94 5.91
N ASN A 57 -8.73 1.83 6.60
CA ASN A 57 -8.57 3.28 6.41
C ASN A 57 -7.66 3.82 7.51
N LEU A 58 -6.34 3.60 7.38
CA LEU A 58 -5.37 4.00 8.38
C LEU A 58 -5.23 5.52 8.46
N GLU A 59 -5.07 6.02 9.67
CA GLU A 59 -5.03 7.46 9.97
C GLU A 59 -3.87 8.20 9.28
N GLY A 60 -2.82 7.48 8.86
CA GLY A 60 -1.70 8.07 8.14
C GLY A 60 -2.01 8.48 6.70
N THR A 61 -2.99 7.86 6.06
CA THR A 61 -3.31 8.05 4.63
C THR A 61 -4.79 8.21 4.35
N GLY A 62 -5.64 8.08 5.35
CA GLY A 62 -7.09 7.89 5.22
C GLY A 62 -7.86 8.91 4.37
N ASP A 63 -7.28 10.08 4.09
CA ASP A 63 -7.90 11.10 3.24
C ASP A 63 -7.50 10.98 1.76
N THR A 64 -6.41 10.28 1.45
CA THR A 64 -5.89 10.18 0.09
C THR A 64 -5.94 8.77 -0.48
N ASP A 65 -5.61 7.79 0.34
CA ASP A 65 -5.58 6.38 -0.02
C ASP A 65 -5.92 5.51 1.19
N ASP A 66 -6.54 4.39 0.90
CA ASP A 66 -6.87 3.35 1.86
C ASP A 66 -6.37 1.99 1.39
N ALA A 67 -6.71 0.96 2.16
CA ALA A 67 -6.65 -0.41 1.70
C ALA A 67 -7.93 -1.15 2.13
N TYR A 68 -8.12 -2.33 1.56
CA TYR A 68 -9.09 -3.28 2.08
C TYR A 68 -8.54 -4.70 2.00
N LEU A 69 -8.91 -5.51 2.99
CA LEU A 69 -8.71 -6.95 2.94
C LEU A 69 -9.91 -7.61 2.31
N CYS A 70 -9.68 -8.60 1.45
CA CYS A 70 -10.74 -9.43 0.91
C CYS A 70 -10.35 -10.90 0.94
N GLU A 71 -11.33 -11.75 1.27
CA GLU A 71 -11.19 -13.19 1.31
C GLU A 71 -12.19 -13.84 0.35
N ILE A 72 -11.68 -14.72 -0.51
CA ILE A 72 -12.46 -15.49 -1.48
C ILE A 72 -12.55 -16.93 -0.97
N ALA A 73 -13.75 -17.44 -0.76
CA ALA A 73 -13.99 -18.79 -0.31
C ALA A 73 -13.34 -19.83 -1.24
N PRO A 74 -13.05 -21.05 -0.75
CA PRO A 74 -12.52 -22.14 -1.58
C PRO A 74 -13.37 -22.38 -2.82
N GLY A 75 -12.74 -22.38 -4.02
CA GLY A 75 -13.42 -22.54 -5.32
C GLY A 75 -14.39 -21.40 -5.67
N GLY A 76 -14.43 -20.34 -4.86
CA GLY A 76 -15.33 -19.21 -5.03
C GLY A 76 -14.81 -18.15 -5.99
N LYS A 77 -15.66 -17.18 -6.22
CA LYS A 77 -15.33 -15.96 -6.99
C LYS A 77 -16.01 -14.74 -6.37
N LEU A 78 -15.43 -13.57 -6.57
CA LEU A 78 -16.08 -12.30 -6.23
C LEU A 78 -17.04 -11.86 -7.32
N HIS A 79 -17.86 -10.87 -7.04
CA HIS A 79 -18.65 -10.19 -8.06
C HIS A 79 -17.73 -9.43 -9.01
N ALA A 80 -18.14 -9.31 -10.27
CA ALA A 80 -17.46 -8.43 -11.21
C ALA A 80 -17.74 -6.98 -10.85
N GLU A 81 -16.72 -6.14 -10.88
CA GLU A 81 -16.84 -4.72 -10.59
C GLU A 81 -15.92 -3.86 -11.46
N ARG A 82 -16.14 -2.56 -11.46
CA ARG A 82 -15.25 -1.53 -12.00
C ARG A 82 -15.36 -0.26 -11.18
N HIS A 83 -14.36 0.61 -11.25
CA HIS A 83 -14.34 1.89 -10.56
C HIS A 83 -13.30 2.84 -11.15
N VAL A 84 -13.47 4.15 -10.95
CA VAL A 84 -12.57 5.19 -11.47
C VAL A 84 -11.46 5.58 -10.49
N TYR A 85 -11.16 4.78 -9.48
CA TYR A 85 -10.01 4.99 -8.60
C TYR A 85 -8.90 3.96 -8.87
N GLU A 86 -7.69 4.29 -8.46
CA GLU A 86 -6.53 3.39 -8.55
C GLU A 86 -6.69 2.21 -7.60
N GLU A 87 -6.27 1.02 -8.03
CA GLU A 87 -6.24 -0.17 -7.17
C GLU A 87 -5.00 -1.02 -7.47
N LEU A 88 -4.19 -1.26 -6.42
CA LEU A 88 -3.07 -2.20 -6.42
C LEU A 88 -3.37 -3.37 -5.50
N VAL A 89 -3.31 -4.58 -6.04
CA VAL A 89 -3.59 -5.82 -5.31
C VAL A 89 -2.29 -6.52 -4.94
N CYS A 90 -2.13 -6.85 -3.65
CA CYS A 90 -1.07 -7.72 -3.12
C CYS A 90 -1.71 -8.98 -2.53
N VAL A 91 -1.36 -10.14 -3.06
CA VAL A 91 -1.89 -11.42 -2.58
C VAL A 91 -1.15 -11.85 -1.33
N LEU A 92 -1.88 -12.03 -0.22
CA LEU A 92 -1.32 -12.44 1.07
C LEU A 92 -1.28 -13.98 1.20
N GLU A 93 -2.35 -14.65 0.78
CA GLU A 93 -2.51 -16.10 0.93
C GLU A 93 -3.28 -16.71 -0.25
N GLY A 94 -2.93 -17.94 -0.57
CA GLY A 94 -3.65 -18.71 -1.58
C GLY A 94 -3.17 -18.46 -3.01
N ARG A 95 -3.99 -18.87 -3.97
CA ARG A 95 -3.77 -18.74 -5.41
C ARG A 95 -5.09 -18.59 -6.14
N GLY A 96 -5.05 -17.95 -7.28
CA GLY A 96 -6.26 -17.73 -8.06
C GLY A 96 -5.98 -17.10 -9.42
N ALA A 97 -7.01 -16.49 -9.97
CA ALA A 97 -6.93 -15.77 -11.22
C ALA A 97 -7.76 -14.49 -11.16
N THR A 98 -7.41 -13.54 -12.01
CA THR A 98 -8.22 -12.35 -12.25
C THR A 98 -8.51 -12.22 -13.73
N ALA A 99 -9.79 -12.05 -14.06
CA ALA A 99 -10.21 -11.66 -15.40
C ALA A 99 -10.38 -10.13 -15.44
N VAL A 100 -9.84 -9.48 -16.48
CA VAL A 100 -9.95 -8.04 -16.73
C VAL A 100 -10.43 -7.80 -18.15
N TRP A 101 -11.35 -6.85 -18.36
CA TRP A 101 -11.88 -6.54 -19.69
C TRP A 101 -12.42 -5.12 -19.76
N GLN A 102 -12.45 -4.57 -20.97
CA GLN A 102 -13.20 -3.37 -21.28
C GLN A 102 -14.64 -3.72 -21.67
N GLU A 103 -15.58 -2.79 -21.53
CA GLU A 103 -16.98 -2.98 -21.95
C GLU A 103 -17.04 -3.44 -23.41
N GLY A 104 -17.69 -4.59 -23.64
CA GLY A 104 -17.79 -5.22 -24.96
C GLY A 104 -16.50 -5.86 -25.49
N GLY A 105 -15.40 -5.80 -24.72
CA GLY A 105 -14.09 -6.38 -25.10
C GLY A 105 -13.88 -7.83 -24.64
N ALA A 106 -12.83 -8.46 -25.15
CA ALA A 106 -12.43 -9.79 -24.72
C ALA A 106 -11.89 -9.77 -23.28
N LYS A 107 -12.23 -10.81 -22.50
CA LYS A 107 -11.68 -11.00 -21.16
C LYS A 107 -10.26 -11.55 -21.26
N GLN A 108 -9.36 -10.89 -20.55
CA GLN A 108 -8.01 -11.35 -20.32
C GLN A 108 -7.89 -11.91 -18.92
N THR A 109 -7.33 -13.07 -18.77
CA THR A 109 -7.20 -13.75 -17.47
C THR A 109 -5.75 -14.05 -17.20
N PHE A 110 -5.29 -13.72 -16.00
CA PHE A 110 -3.96 -14.05 -15.50
C PHE A 110 -4.07 -14.70 -14.13
N GLU A 111 -3.11 -15.57 -13.83
CA GLU A 111 -3.04 -16.28 -12.56
C GLU A 111 -2.14 -15.54 -11.58
N TRP A 112 -2.44 -15.71 -10.28
CA TRP A 112 -1.67 -15.15 -9.18
C TRP A 112 -1.57 -16.13 -8.01
N GLN A 113 -0.61 -15.89 -7.15
CA GLN A 113 -0.35 -16.65 -5.92
C GLN A 113 0.06 -15.70 -4.78
N ALA A 114 0.23 -16.24 -3.57
CA ALA A 114 0.80 -15.46 -2.45
C ALA A 114 2.11 -14.78 -2.87
N GLY A 115 2.22 -13.49 -2.57
CA GLY A 115 3.32 -12.63 -2.99
C GLY A 115 3.14 -11.95 -4.35
N SER A 116 2.10 -12.27 -5.13
CA SER A 116 1.82 -11.55 -6.39
C SER A 116 1.36 -10.11 -6.12
N LEU A 117 1.82 -9.17 -6.97
CA LEU A 117 1.44 -7.76 -6.94
C LEU A 117 1.08 -7.29 -8.35
N PHE A 118 -0.08 -6.65 -8.49
CA PHE A 118 -0.57 -6.11 -9.77
C PHE A 118 -1.52 -4.95 -9.56
N ALA A 119 -1.70 -4.13 -10.60
CA ALA A 119 -2.70 -3.06 -10.62
C ALA A 119 -3.93 -3.48 -11.42
N ILE A 120 -5.10 -3.08 -10.96
CA ILE A 120 -6.32 -3.12 -11.74
C ILE A 120 -6.34 -1.85 -12.64
N PRO A 121 -6.44 -2.00 -13.96
CA PRO A 121 -6.52 -0.82 -14.83
C PRO A 121 -7.78 0.00 -14.53
N MET A 122 -7.59 1.32 -14.41
CA MET A 122 -8.65 2.25 -14.03
C MET A 122 -9.91 2.07 -14.90
N ASN A 123 -11.04 1.88 -14.25
CA ASN A 123 -12.37 1.70 -14.83
C ASN A 123 -12.51 0.51 -15.81
N ALA A 124 -11.56 -0.43 -15.84
CA ALA A 124 -11.76 -1.71 -16.49
C ALA A 124 -12.63 -2.62 -15.59
N TRP A 125 -13.49 -3.43 -16.20
CA TRP A 125 -14.15 -4.51 -15.47
C TRP A 125 -13.12 -5.52 -14.99
N PHE A 126 -13.27 -6.03 -13.78
CA PHE A 126 -12.47 -7.12 -13.26
C PHE A 126 -13.27 -8.06 -12.37
N GLN A 127 -12.77 -9.28 -12.24
CA GLN A 127 -13.34 -10.32 -11.38
C GLN A 127 -12.25 -11.25 -10.88
N HIS A 128 -12.20 -11.47 -9.56
CA HIS A 128 -11.26 -12.39 -8.93
C HIS A 128 -11.88 -13.77 -8.68
N PHE A 129 -11.06 -14.79 -8.83
CA PHE A 129 -11.41 -16.21 -8.66
C PHE A 129 -10.40 -16.88 -7.74
N ASN A 130 -10.84 -17.70 -6.80
CA ASN A 130 -9.98 -18.57 -6.02
C ASN A 130 -9.73 -19.88 -6.79
N GLY A 131 -8.48 -20.16 -7.12
CA GLY A 131 -8.05 -21.36 -7.84
C GLY A 131 -7.88 -22.60 -6.95
N SER A 132 -8.15 -22.50 -5.63
CA SER A 132 -8.07 -23.62 -4.70
C SER A 132 -9.46 -24.05 -4.25
N GLY A 133 -9.80 -25.32 -4.42
CA GLY A 133 -11.05 -25.90 -3.91
C GLY A 133 -11.04 -26.19 -2.40
N GLY A 134 -9.88 -26.13 -1.74
CA GLY A 134 -9.73 -26.52 -0.33
C GLY A 134 -9.29 -25.40 0.61
N GLN A 135 -8.84 -24.26 0.11
CA GLN A 135 -8.31 -23.16 0.90
C GLN A 135 -8.85 -21.81 0.40
N ALA A 136 -9.16 -20.92 1.33
CA ALA A 136 -9.49 -19.55 0.99
C ALA A 136 -8.27 -18.84 0.38
N ALA A 137 -8.51 -17.82 -0.43
CA ALA A 137 -7.49 -16.91 -0.89
C ALA A 137 -7.74 -15.53 -0.27
N ARG A 138 -6.69 -14.88 0.22
CA ARG A 138 -6.77 -13.56 0.85
C ARG A 138 -5.81 -12.59 0.18
N TYR A 139 -6.29 -11.40 -0.10
CA TYR A 139 -5.48 -10.32 -0.63
C TYR A 139 -5.78 -8.99 0.08
N ILE A 140 -4.81 -8.09 0.02
CA ILE A 140 -5.01 -6.68 0.35
C ILE A 140 -4.95 -5.88 -0.94
N ALA A 141 -5.90 -4.95 -1.11
CA ALA A 141 -5.90 -3.99 -2.19
C ALA A 141 -5.71 -2.59 -1.62
N PHE A 142 -4.82 -1.82 -2.22
CA PHE A 142 -4.55 -0.43 -1.90
C PHE A 142 -5.24 0.45 -2.92
N THR A 143 -6.01 1.43 -2.47
CA THR A 143 -6.84 2.21 -3.39
C THR A 143 -6.72 3.71 -3.17
N SER A 144 -7.06 4.49 -4.19
CA SER A 144 -7.27 5.93 -4.08
C SER A 144 -8.75 6.30 -3.89
N ALA A 145 -9.56 5.35 -3.39
CA ALA A 145 -10.99 5.56 -3.20
C ALA A 145 -11.32 6.79 -2.33
N PRO A 146 -10.63 7.04 -1.18
CA PRO A 146 -10.91 8.22 -0.37
C PRO A 146 -10.79 9.52 -1.17
N LEU A 147 -9.68 9.71 -1.87
CA LEU A 147 -9.43 10.91 -2.68
C LEU A 147 -10.48 11.08 -3.77
N MET A 148 -10.74 10.02 -4.53
CA MET A 148 -11.64 10.09 -5.69
C MET A 148 -13.09 10.28 -5.26
N MET A 149 -13.56 9.58 -4.24
CA MET A 149 -14.93 9.72 -3.73
C MET A 149 -15.16 11.09 -3.12
N ASN A 150 -14.22 11.61 -2.35
CA ASN A 150 -14.33 12.92 -1.73
C ASN A 150 -14.28 14.06 -2.75
N LEU A 151 -13.48 13.89 -3.82
CA LEU A 151 -13.39 14.87 -4.90
C LEU A 151 -14.63 14.89 -5.77
N LEU A 152 -15.10 13.73 -6.20
CA LEU A 152 -16.24 13.61 -7.13
C LEU A 152 -17.58 13.74 -6.40
N ASN A 153 -17.67 13.24 -5.16
CA ASN A 153 -18.88 13.20 -4.33
C ASN A 153 -20.10 12.60 -5.08
N ASP A 154 -19.85 11.61 -5.93
CA ASP A 154 -20.81 10.94 -6.79
C ASP A 154 -20.47 9.45 -6.94
N GLN A 155 -21.16 8.60 -6.18
CA GLN A 155 -20.94 7.16 -6.21
C GLN A 155 -21.30 6.53 -7.56
N GLU A 156 -22.34 7.05 -8.23
CA GLU A 156 -22.75 6.54 -9.55
C GLU A 156 -21.63 6.77 -10.56
N PHE A 157 -21.06 7.97 -10.57
CA PHE A 157 -19.90 8.25 -11.44
C PHE A 157 -18.71 7.33 -11.10
N VAL A 158 -18.42 7.12 -9.82
CA VAL A 158 -17.27 6.29 -9.40
C VAL A 158 -17.39 4.85 -9.86
N PHE A 159 -18.60 4.26 -9.82
CA PHE A 159 -18.81 2.83 -10.09
C PHE A 159 -19.49 2.50 -11.41
N SER A 160 -20.06 3.50 -12.09
CA SER A 160 -20.83 3.31 -13.32
C SER A 160 -20.36 4.19 -14.48
N CYS A 161 -19.20 4.86 -14.33
CA CYS A 161 -18.65 5.71 -15.38
C CYS A 161 -18.50 4.93 -16.70
N PRO A 162 -19.06 5.42 -17.82
CA PRO A 162 -18.98 4.73 -19.11
C PRO A 162 -17.64 4.95 -19.83
N HIS A 163 -16.77 5.83 -19.32
CA HIS A 163 -15.51 6.17 -19.98
C HIS A 163 -14.52 5.03 -19.94
N VAL A 164 -13.86 4.79 -21.07
CA VAL A 164 -12.75 3.82 -21.18
C VAL A 164 -11.43 4.57 -21.25
N PHE A 165 -10.56 4.34 -20.27
CA PHE A 165 -9.22 4.94 -20.20
C PHE A 165 -8.22 4.18 -21.08
N ARG A 166 -8.39 4.27 -22.43
CA ARG A 166 -7.59 3.51 -23.40
C ARG A 166 -6.08 3.76 -23.31
N ASN A 167 -5.68 4.95 -22.87
CA ASN A 167 -4.27 5.27 -22.63
C ASN A 167 -3.67 4.59 -21.38
N ARG A 168 -4.50 3.95 -20.56
CA ARG A 168 -4.11 3.16 -19.39
C ARG A 168 -4.15 1.66 -19.69
N PHE A 169 -5.21 1.23 -20.36
CA PHE A 169 -5.44 -0.15 -20.78
C PHE A 169 -6.46 -0.18 -21.93
N ASP A 170 -6.07 -0.69 -23.08
CA ASP A 170 -6.94 -0.85 -24.25
C ASP A 170 -7.22 -2.32 -24.62
N GLY A 171 -7.08 -3.21 -23.63
CA GLY A 171 -7.34 -4.65 -23.82
C GLY A 171 -6.15 -5.41 -24.40
N GLU A 172 -4.92 -4.95 -24.21
CA GLU A 172 -3.70 -5.58 -24.73
C GLU A 172 -3.53 -6.99 -24.16
N ALA A 173 -3.42 -8.00 -25.05
CA ALA A 173 -3.36 -9.41 -24.67
C ALA A 173 -2.21 -9.76 -23.72
N ASP A 174 -1.13 -8.97 -23.78
CA ASP A 174 0.10 -9.19 -23.05
C ASP A 174 0.23 -8.33 -21.77
N TYR A 175 -0.80 -7.57 -21.41
CA TYR A 175 -0.72 -6.58 -20.35
C TYR A 175 -0.21 -7.17 -19.02
N PHE A 176 -0.60 -8.38 -18.65
CA PHE A 176 -0.24 -9.03 -17.39
C PHE A 176 0.85 -10.11 -17.52
N LYS A 177 1.68 -10.07 -18.56
CA LYS A 177 2.76 -11.07 -18.73
C LYS A 177 3.88 -10.98 -17.69
N GLY A 178 3.97 -9.90 -16.93
CA GLY A 178 5.03 -9.71 -15.94
C GLY A 178 6.40 -9.35 -16.55
N GLU A 179 6.45 -9.10 -17.83
CA GLU A 179 7.62 -8.54 -18.50
C GLU A 179 7.71 -7.05 -18.20
N GLY A 180 8.82 -6.63 -17.59
CA GLY A 180 9.01 -5.24 -17.19
C GLY A 180 10.34 -4.68 -17.68
N LYS A 181 10.48 -3.35 -17.59
CA LYS A 181 11.70 -2.64 -17.96
C LYS A 181 12.22 -1.80 -16.80
N ILE A 182 13.51 -1.88 -16.53
CA ILE A 182 14.17 -1.06 -15.50
C ILE A 182 14.60 0.26 -16.11
N TYR A 183 14.21 1.36 -15.47
CA TYR A 183 14.58 2.72 -15.83
C TYR A 183 15.34 3.38 -14.67
N ARG A 184 16.30 4.25 -14.97
CA ARG A 184 17.03 5.06 -13.99
C ARG A 184 17.48 4.23 -12.78
N ASP A 185 18.19 3.14 -13.07
CA ASP A 185 18.88 2.24 -12.14
C ASP A 185 18.02 1.48 -11.14
N ARG A 186 16.83 1.94 -10.80
CA ARG A 186 16.00 1.30 -9.75
C ARG A 186 14.48 1.44 -9.90
N VAL A 187 14.00 2.00 -10.99
CA VAL A 187 12.56 2.06 -11.29
C VAL A 187 12.22 0.94 -12.25
N TRP A 188 11.46 -0.03 -11.78
CA TRP A 188 10.96 -1.12 -12.60
C TRP A 188 9.52 -0.84 -13.01
N ASP A 189 9.31 -0.72 -14.30
CA ASP A 189 7.99 -0.54 -14.91
C ASP A 189 7.45 -1.89 -15.34
N VAL A 190 6.38 -2.35 -14.68
CA VAL A 190 5.80 -3.69 -14.89
C VAL A 190 4.32 -3.70 -14.52
N ASN A 191 3.52 -4.51 -15.21
CA ASN A 191 2.08 -4.60 -14.94
C ASN A 191 1.71 -5.72 -13.97
N PHE A 192 2.58 -6.72 -13.81
CA PHE A 192 2.39 -7.86 -12.92
C PHE A 192 3.72 -8.34 -12.34
N VAL A 193 3.78 -8.51 -11.03
CA VAL A 193 4.92 -9.09 -10.31
C VAL A 193 4.48 -10.44 -9.76
N ALA A 194 5.12 -11.51 -10.19
CA ALA A 194 4.73 -12.86 -9.80
C ALA A 194 4.94 -13.12 -8.30
N ASN A 195 6.06 -12.64 -7.73
CA ASN A 195 6.35 -12.77 -6.31
C ASN A 195 7.27 -11.63 -5.83
N ILE A 196 6.77 -10.80 -4.94
CA ILE A 196 7.52 -9.67 -4.36
C ILE A 196 8.64 -10.11 -3.42
N HIS A 197 8.58 -11.32 -2.88
CA HIS A 197 9.62 -11.86 -1.98
C HIS A 197 10.91 -12.21 -2.72
N ASP A 198 10.81 -12.60 -4.01
CA ASP A 198 11.94 -13.09 -4.81
C ASP A 198 12.69 -11.98 -5.57
N LEU A 199 12.27 -10.71 -5.41
CA LEU A 199 12.85 -9.61 -6.16
C LEU A 199 14.29 -9.31 -5.72
N ASN A 200 15.19 -9.21 -6.70
CA ASN A 200 16.54 -8.70 -6.49
C ASN A 200 16.50 -7.17 -6.39
N LEU A 201 16.80 -6.64 -5.20
CA LEU A 201 16.75 -5.22 -4.96
C LEU A 201 18.06 -4.53 -5.30
N ILE A 202 17.96 -3.29 -5.77
CA ILE A 202 19.09 -2.47 -6.19
C ILE A 202 19.63 -1.67 -4.99
N SER A 203 20.95 -1.51 -4.88
CA SER A 203 21.57 -0.71 -3.82
C SER A 203 21.05 0.72 -3.81
N SER A 204 20.69 1.23 -2.64
CA SER A 204 20.12 2.58 -2.45
C SER A 204 20.46 3.12 -1.06
N GLU A 205 21.63 3.71 -0.91
CA GLU A 205 22.19 4.10 0.40
C GLU A 205 21.72 5.45 0.93
N GLY A 206 20.89 6.19 0.20
CA GLY A 206 20.37 7.51 0.61
C GLY A 206 19.69 7.51 1.98
N ARG A 207 19.03 6.42 2.35
CA ARG A 207 18.37 6.22 3.66
C ARG A 207 19.23 5.45 4.68
N GLY A 208 20.49 5.19 4.38
CA GLY A 208 21.44 4.50 5.24
C GLY A 208 22.25 3.45 4.49
N ARG A 209 23.47 3.18 5.00
CA ARG A 209 24.40 2.23 4.40
C ARG A 209 23.83 0.81 4.38
N GLY A 210 24.00 0.11 3.26
CA GLY A 210 23.55 -1.27 3.07
C GLY A 210 22.04 -1.40 2.80
N ASN A 211 21.33 -0.30 2.58
CA ASN A 211 19.97 -0.32 2.10
C ASN A 211 19.90 -0.72 0.62
N ARG A 212 18.83 -1.45 0.29
CA ARG A 212 18.45 -1.78 -1.08
C ARG A 212 16.99 -1.42 -1.30
N THR A 213 16.68 -0.86 -2.46
CA THR A 213 15.30 -0.46 -2.78
C THR A 213 15.07 -0.59 -4.28
N THR A 214 13.96 -1.19 -4.66
CA THR A 214 13.44 -1.15 -6.02
C THR A 214 12.08 -0.46 -5.99
N VAL A 215 11.92 0.57 -6.78
CA VAL A 215 10.64 1.25 -7.03
C VAL A 215 9.96 0.54 -8.18
N ILE A 216 8.67 0.26 -8.05
CA ILE A 216 7.88 -0.49 -9.02
C ILE A 216 6.73 0.41 -9.48
N GLU A 217 6.76 0.84 -10.72
CA GLU A 217 5.61 1.42 -11.42
C GLU A 217 4.70 0.26 -11.83
N VAL A 218 3.63 0.05 -11.10
CA VAL A 218 2.76 -1.12 -11.28
C VAL A 218 1.62 -0.77 -12.21
N GLY A 219 1.65 -1.34 -13.41
CA GLY A 219 0.64 -1.03 -14.41
C GLY A 219 0.65 0.45 -14.78
N CYS A 220 -0.49 0.94 -15.19
CA CYS A 220 -0.68 2.36 -15.47
C CYS A 220 -1.34 3.07 -14.28
N SER A 221 -0.80 2.87 -13.06
CA SER A 221 -1.33 3.45 -11.83
C SER A 221 -0.57 4.70 -11.38
N ALA A 222 -1.25 5.60 -10.70
CA ALA A 222 -0.63 6.73 -10.00
C ALA A 222 -0.09 6.34 -8.61
N LEU A 223 -0.58 5.23 -8.04
CA LEU A 223 0.02 4.57 -6.90
C LEU A 223 1.18 3.70 -7.37
N ILE A 224 2.28 3.73 -6.64
CA ILE A 224 3.44 2.87 -6.88
C ILE A 224 3.70 1.96 -5.70
N ALA A 225 4.42 0.88 -5.98
CA ALA A 225 5.04 0.08 -4.93
C ALA A 225 6.54 0.39 -4.81
N HIS A 226 7.10 0.23 -3.63
CA HIS A 226 8.53 0.01 -3.52
C HIS A 226 8.82 -1.07 -2.49
N ILE A 227 9.81 -1.90 -2.79
CA ILE A 227 10.32 -2.86 -1.82
C ILE A 227 11.65 -2.36 -1.34
N SER A 228 11.78 -2.30 -0.03
CA SER A 228 12.98 -1.82 0.63
C SER A 228 13.49 -2.86 1.62
N GLN A 229 14.82 -3.01 1.64
CA GLN A 229 15.52 -3.97 2.47
C GLN A 229 16.67 -3.29 3.20
N PHE A 230 16.90 -3.65 4.46
CA PHE A 230 18.05 -3.20 5.22
C PHE A 230 18.61 -4.31 6.12
N SER A 231 19.91 -4.23 6.32
CA SER A 231 20.70 -5.32 6.88
C SER A 231 20.53 -5.48 8.39
N VAL A 232 20.98 -6.61 8.92
CA VAL A 232 21.11 -6.91 10.35
C VAL A 232 21.92 -5.82 11.04
N GLY A 233 21.51 -5.45 12.26
CA GLY A 233 22.20 -4.46 13.09
C GLY A 233 22.18 -3.04 12.54
N ARG A 234 21.23 -2.72 11.66
CA ARG A 234 21.06 -1.41 11.03
C ARG A 234 19.65 -0.88 11.17
N TYR A 235 19.54 0.45 11.09
CA TYR A 235 18.28 1.15 10.94
C TYR A 235 18.39 2.24 9.86
N LYS A 236 17.25 2.76 9.42
CA LYS A 236 17.17 3.82 8.40
C LYS A 236 17.24 5.19 9.04
N LYS A 237 17.73 6.19 8.28
CA LYS A 237 17.61 7.58 8.66
C LYS A 237 16.13 7.97 8.80
N ALA A 238 15.83 8.78 9.82
CA ALA A 238 14.50 9.36 9.97
C ALA A 238 14.18 10.25 8.78
N HIS A 239 12.94 10.16 8.29
CA HIS A 239 12.51 10.99 7.18
C HIS A 239 11.00 11.18 7.21
N ARG A 240 10.54 12.18 6.46
CA ARG A 240 9.11 12.47 6.25
C ARG A 240 8.82 12.74 4.79
N HIS A 241 7.57 12.62 4.40
CA HIS A 241 7.11 12.93 3.05
C HIS A 241 5.62 13.20 3.04
N SER A 242 5.12 13.82 1.94
CA SER A 242 3.69 14.05 1.70
C SER A 242 2.99 12.77 1.24
N ALA A 243 1.64 12.80 1.38
CA ALA A 243 0.73 11.73 0.99
C ALA A 243 1.22 10.38 1.49
N GLY A 244 1.27 10.22 2.77
CA GLY A 244 1.57 9.00 3.54
C GLY A 244 2.19 7.81 2.81
N ALA A 245 2.31 6.71 3.49
CA ALA A 245 2.65 5.42 2.86
C ALA A 245 1.97 4.30 3.64
N GLN A 246 1.54 3.27 2.95
CA GLN A 246 1.02 2.05 3.55
C GLN A 246 2.10 0.98 3.45
N ILE A 247 2.66 0.58 4.59
CA ILE A 247 3.85 -0.28 4.66
C ILE A 247 3.46 -1.63 5.25
N ILE A 248 3.75 -2.72 4.53
CA ILE A 248 3.61 -4.09 5.02
C ILE A 248 4.98 -4.69 5.23
N ILE A 249 5.22 -5.25 6.41
CA ILE A 249 6.44 -5.98 6.70
C ILE A 249 6.39 -7.36 6.04
N LEU A 250 7.36 -7.65 5.18
CA LEU A 250 7.46 -8.92 4.46
C LEU A 250 8.36 -9.90 5.20
N GLU A 251 9.47 -9.41 5.75
CA GLU A 251 10.49 -10.23 6.44
C GLU A 251 11.13 -9.46 7.59
N GLY A 252 11.54 -10.20 8.63
CA GLY A 252 12.24 -9.66 9.79
C GLY A 252 11.31 -9.12 10.87
N GLU A 253 11.91 -8.72 11.98
CA GLU A 253 11.24 -8.14 13.14
C GLU A 253 11.96 -6.86 13.56
N GLY A 254 11.23 -5.92 14.15
CA GLY A 254 11.80 -4.66 14.58
C GLY A 254 10.74 -3.67 15.05
N TYR A 255 11.05 -2.41 14.93
CA TYR A 255 10.09 -1.36 15.27
C TYR A 255 10.22 -0.14 14.35
N THR A 256 9.18 0.66 14.36
CA THR A 256 9.15 1.98 13.73
C THR A 256 8.88 3.03 14.80
N LEU A 257 9.63 4.11 14.74
CA LEU A 257 9.31 5.34 15.46
C LEU A 257 8.52 6.26 14.53
N LEU A 258 7.39 6.81 15.03
CA LEU A 258 6.56 7.81 14.35
C LEU A 258 6.42 9.04 15.24
N TRP A 259 6.60 10.25 14.68
CA TRP A 259 6.38 11.50 15.43
C TRP A 259 6.16 12.70 14.52
N PRO A 260 5.24 13.62 14.87
CA PRO A 260 5.20 14.93 14.27
C PRO A 260 6.40 15.77 14.73
N GLU A 261 6.82 16.74 13.93
CA GLU A 261 7.92 17.65 14.29
C GLU A 261 7.69 18.30 15.66
N GLY A 262 8.73 18.35 16.49
CA GLY A 262 8.68 18.90 17.84
C GLY A 262 8.08 17.98 18.91
N SER A 263 7.65 16.78 18.56
CA SER A 263 7.06 15.80 19.50
C SER A 263 8.01 14.63 19.78
N LYS A 264 7.71 13.87 20.85
CA LYS A 264 8.43 12.64 21.15
C LYS A 264 8.00 11.52 20.22
N PRO A 265 8.94 10.66 19.76
CA PRO A 265 8.62 9.48 18.97
C PRO A 265 7.71 8.48 19.71
N VAL A 266 6.74 7.93 19.00
CA VAL A 266 5.93 6.78 19.43
C VAL A 266 6.44 5.53 18.74
N ARG A 267 6.63 4.44 19.49
CA ARG A 267 7.16 3.18 19.01
C ARG A 267 6.04 2.20 18.64
N TYR A 268 6.21 1.55 17.48
CA TYR A 268 5.36 0.46 17.00
C TYR A 268 6.24 -0.75 16.66
N ASP A 269 6.11 -1.81 17.45
CA ASP A 269 6.84 -3.07 17.21
C ASP A 269 6.12 -3.89 16.12
N TRP A 270 6.88 -4.43 15.18
CA TRP A 270 6.35 -5.14 14.03
C TRP A 270 7.06 -6.46 13.74
N LYS A 271 6.34 -7.35 13.08
CA LYS A 271 6.74 -8.65 12.56
C LYS A 271 6.19 -8.82 11.13
N PRO A 272 6.51 -9.92 10.41
CA PRO A 272 5.89 -10.18 9.10
C PRO A 272 4.35 -10.10 9.16
N ASN A 273 3.76 -9.50 8.13
CA ASN A 273 2.35 -9.15 7.98
C ASN A 273 1.85 -8.01 8.90
N SER A 274 2.70 -7.35 9.67
CA SER A 274 2.31 -6.08 10.28
C SER A 274 2.18 -5.01 9.22
N MET A 275 1.21 -4.09 9.41
CA MET A 275 1.01 -2.94 8.54
C MET A 275 1.12 -1.65 9.34
N ILE A 276 1.85 -0.66 8.82
CA ILE A 276 2.02 0.65 9.44
C ILE A 276 1.85 1.75 8.40
N SER A 277 1.19 2.85 8.78
CA SER A 277 1.00 4.01 7.91
C SER A 277 1.53 5.28 8.58
N PRO A 278 2.74 5.73 8.23
CA PRO A 278 3.24 7.02 8.67
C PRO A 278 2.37 8.16 8.13
N PRO A 279 1.87 9.06 9.01
CA PRO A 279 1.08 10.20 8.57
C PRO A 279 1.85 11.18 7.69
N ASP A 280 1.09 11.99 6.93
CA ASP A 280 1.63 13.09 6.13
C ASP A 280 2.52 13.99 6.99
N GLN A 281 3.74 14.26 6.50
CA GLN A 281 4.75 15.10 7.14
C GLN A 281 5.24 14.65 8.54
N TRP A 282 4.83 13.49 9.04
CA TRP A 282 5.42 12.94 10.25
C TRP A 282 6.76 12.27 9.95
N PHE A 283 7.73 12.49 10.83
CA PHE A 283 8.97 11.71 10.80
C PHE A 283 8.69 10.25 11.12
N HIS A 284 9.35 9.39 10.38
CA HIS A 284 9.33 7.95 10.65
C HIS A 284 10.71 7.35 10.43
N GLN A 285 11.01 6.30 11.21
CA GLN A 285 12.30 5.64 11.21
C GLN A 285 12.13 4.17 11.52
N HIS A 286 12.76 3.29 10.71
CA HIS A 286 12.59 1.84 10.81
C HIS A 286 13.86 1.16 11.30
N PHE A 287 13.73 0.22 12.25
CA PHE A 287 14.81 -0.42 12.98
C PHE A 287 14.72 -1.93 12.86
N ASN A 288 15.78 -2.60 12.38
CA ASN A 288 15.83 -4.05 12.29
C ASN A 288 16.36 -4.64 13.59
N LEU A 289 15.54 -5.44 14.28
CA LEU A 289 15.91 -6.17 15.49
C LEU A 289 16.07 -7.68 15.27
N SER A 290 15.95 -8.15 14.02
CA SER A 290 16.13 -9.55 13.70
C SER A 290 17.59 -9.89 13.37
N ASN A 291 17.92 -11.17 13.47
CA ASN A 291 19.22 -11.71 13.04
C ASN A 291 19.28 -11.96 11.51
N THR A 292 18.25 -11.54 10.79
CA THR A 292 18.15 -11.56 9.33
C THR A 292 17.92 -10.15 8.80
N GLN A 293 18.02 -9.98 7.51
CA GLN A 293 17.61 -8.73 6.86
C GLN A 293 16.11 -8.49 7.05
N THR A 294 15.71 -7.24 7.10
CA THR A 294 14.30 -6.85 7.07
C THR A 294 13.92 -6.38 5.68
N ARG A 295 12.73 -6.79 5.24
CA ARG A 295 12.14 -6.36 3.97
C ARG A 295 10.71 -5.89 4.19
N TYR A 296 10.33 -4.80 3.53
CA TYR A 296 8.95 -4.32 3.50
C TYR A 296 8.50 -3.89 2.11
N LEU A 297 7.21 -4.02 1.86
CA LEU A 297 6.48 -3.41 0.74
C LEU A 297 5.89 -2.10 1.24
N ALA A 298 6.04 -1.02 0.48
CA ALA A 298 5.31 0.22 0.71
C ALA A 298 4.56 0.64 -0.55
N ILE A 299 3.30 0.98 -0.38
CA ILE A 299 2.44 1.56 -1.42
C ILE A 299 2.25 3.03 -1.10
N ARG A 300 2.37 3.88 -2.11
CA ARG A 300 2.23 5.33 -1.96
C ARG A 300 2.03 6.03 -3.30
N TRP A 301 1.60 7.27 -3.23
CA TRP A 301 1.67 8.21 -4.33
C TRP A 301 3.13 8.52 -4.65
N ASN A 302 3.56 8.48 -5.83
CA ASN A 302 4.84 8.98 -6.35
C ASN A 302 5.19 8.39 -7.72
N SER A 303 4.17 8.06 -8.54
CA SER A 303 4.41 7.61 -9.89
C SER A 303 5.20 8.67 -10.68
N LYS A 304 6.13 8.20 -11.49
CA LYS A 304 6.87 9.04 -12.43
C LYS A 304 6.13 9.20 -13.75
N LYS A 305 5.19 8.28 -14.02
CA LYS A 305 4.31 8.32 -15.20
C LYS A 305 3.09 9.21 -14.95
N TYR A 306 2.44 9.04 -13.81
CA TYR A 306 1.17 9.71 -13.44
C TYR A 306 1.38 10.50 -12.15
N LYS A 307 2.12 11.60 -12.25
CA LYS A 307 2.56 12.37 -11.10
C LYS A 307 1.42 13.19 -10.52
N VAL A 308 1.01 12.88 -9.30
CA VAL A 308 -0.02 13.59 -8.54
C VAL A 308 0.61 14.52 -7.51
N PHE A 309 1.61 14.07 -6.77
CA PHE A 309 2.29 14.84 -5.72
C PHE A 309 3.75 15.12 -6.07
N LYS A 310 4.38 16.04 -5.30
CA LYS A 310 5.79 16.37 -5.48
C LYS A 310 6.70 15.18 -5.14
N ASP A 311 7.85 15.12 -5.79
CA ASP A 311 8.87 14.11 -5.51
C ASP A 311 9.40 14.23 -4.07
N ILE A 312 9.69 13.07 -3.48
CA ILE A 312 10.38 12.96 -2.20
C ILE A 312 11.87 13.26 -2.43
N THR A 313 12.47 13.97 -1.48
CA THR A 313 13.89 14.26 -1.48
C THR A 313 14.60 13.54 -0.34
N ASP A 314 15.85 13.09 -0.57
CA ASP A 314 16.73 12.50 0.45
C ASP A 314 17.68 13.56 1.08
N ARG A 315 17.43 14.87 0.87
CA ARG A 315 18.24 15.93 1.46
C ARG A 315 17.93 16.12 2.93
N SER A 316 18.96 16.56 3.68
CA SER A 316 18.85 16.91 5.09
C SER A 316 17.80 18.00 5.34
N VAL A 317 17.12 17.93 6.48
CA VAL A 317 16.23 19.00 6.98
C VAL A 317 16.98 20.34 7.15
N LYS A 318 18.29 20.30 7.47
CA LYS A 318 19.15 21.50 7.56
C LYS A 318 19.35 22.20 6.21
N GLU A 319 19.14 21.47 5.12
CA GLU A 319 19.23 21.96 3.74
C GLU A 319 17.83 22.16 3.11
N GLY A 320 16.79 22.26 3.94
CA GLY A 320 15.41 22.38 3.47
C GLY A 320 14.83 21.11 2.88
N GLY A 321 15.42 19.94 3.19
CA GLY A 321 14.93 18.62 2.79
C GLY A 321 14.02 17.98 3.84
N THR A 322 13.94 16.66 3.80
CA THR A 322 12.96 15.89 4.59
C THR A 322 13.60 14.77 5.42
N GLN A 323 14.92 14.71 5.52
CA GLN A 323 15.67 13.65 6.20
C GLN A 323 16.48 14.19 7.37
N ILE A 324 16.51 13.47 8.50
CA ILE A 324 17.41 13.72 9.62
C ILE A 324 18.62 12.79 9.44
N GLU A 325 19.82 13.39 9.37
CA GLU A 325 21.07 12.66 9.25
C GLU A 325 21.43 11.98 10.59
N TYR A 326 22.20 10.88 10.56
CA TYR A 326 22.58 10.14 11.78
C TYR A 326 23.33 10.99 12.82
N GLU A 327 24.12 11.95 12.35
CA GLU A 327 24.83 12.91 13.21
C GLU A 327 23.89 13.96 13.83
N ASP A 328 22.68 14.11 13.31
CA ASP A 328 21.69 15.10 13.72
C ASP A 328 20.52 14.48 14.50
N GLU A 329 20.46 13.14 14.58
CA GLU A 329 19.41 12.47 15.35
C GLU A 329 19.64 12.59 16.87
N ASP A 330 18.55 12.48 17.64
CA ASP A 330 18.66 12.38 19.10
C ASP A 330 19.52 11.15 19.47
N PRO A 331 20.62 11.30 20.23
CA PRO A 331 21.48 10.18 20.63
C PRO A 331 20.75 9.07 21.38
N GLU A 332 19.57 9.33 21.98
CA GLU A 332 18.75 8.29 22.61
C GLU A 332 18.19 7.28 21.62
N VAL A 333 17.93 7.69 20.38
CA VAL A 333 17.48 6.79 19.30
C VAL A 333 18.49 5.67 19.08
N ARG A 334 19.76 6.04 18.91
CA ARG A 334 20.86 5.07 18.73
C ARG A 334 21.07 4.23 19.98
N ARG A 335 21.09 4.84 21.16
CA ARG A 335 21.23 4.12 22.44
C ARG A 335 20.12 3.11 22.66
N LEU A 336 18.87 3.46 22.34
CA LEU A 336 17.73 2.55 22.40
C LEU A 336 17.96 1.35 21.47
N PHE A 337 18.29 1.60 20.21
CA PHE A 337 18.53 0.53 19.24
C PHE A 337 19.66 -0.41 19.66
N GLU A 338 20.80 0.13 20.11
CA GLU A 338 21.95 -0.66 20.53
C GLU A 338 21.63 -1.53 21.78
N ARG A 339 20.87 -1.00 22.75
CA ARG A 339 20.38 -1.80 23.91
C ARG A 339 19.50 -2.97 23.45
N GLU A 340 18.58 -2.72 22.50
CA GLU A 340 17.69 -3.75 21.95
C GLU A 340 18.48 -4.84 21.21
N LEU A 341 19.51 -4.48 20.46
CA LEU A 341 20.39 -5.44 19.78
C LEU A 341 21.19 -6.29 20.76
N VAL A 342 21.76 -5.67 21.81
CA VAL A 342 22.50 -6.39 22.85
C VAL A 342 21.62 -7.44 23.52
N ALA A 343 20.38 -7.08 23.88
CA ALA A 343 19.41 -8.01 24.47
C ALA A 343 19.11 -9.24 23.58
N ARG A 344 19.34 -9.13 22.28
CA ARG A 344 19.12 -10.18 21.27
C ARG A 344 20.42 -10.85 20.81
N GLY A 345 21.58 -10.47 21.36
CA GLY A 345 22.87 -10.98 20.93
C GLY A 345 23.30 -10.55 19.53
N ILE A 346 22.74 -9.45 19.02
CA ILE A 346 23.02 -8.92 17.68
C ILE A 346 24.04 -7.77 17.81
N ARG A 347 25.04 -7.76 16.93
CA ARG A 347 26.03 -6.67 16.87
C ARG A 347 25.51 -5.49 16.06
N SER A 348 25.60 -4.29 16.59
CA SER A 348 25.35 -3.05 15.85
C SER A 348 26.33 -2.89 14.67
N GLN A 349 25.81 -2.43 13.54
CA GLN A 349 26.53 -2.14 12.30
C GLN A 349 26.38 -0.63 11.90
N MET A 350 26.01 0.21 12.87
CA MET A 350 25.81 1.65 12.69
C MET A 350 27.13 2.41 12.76
#